data_9e1180007705d11a510d900207184c93
#
_entry.id   9e1180007705d11a510d900207184c93
#
_cell.length_a   1.000
_cell.length_b   1.000
_cell.length_c   1.000
_cell.angle_alpha   90.00
_cell.angle_beta   90.00
_cell.angle_gamma   90.00
#
_symmetry.space_group_name_H-M   'P 1'
#
loop_
_entity.id
_entity.type
_entity.pdbx_description
1 polymer ?
#
loop_
_entity_poly.entity_id
_entity_poly.type
_entity_poly.pdbx_seq_one_letter_code
_entity_poly.pdbx_strand_id
1 'polypeptide(L)'
;MVISKRLAAIPDSYFGKTMGRKVEHGPLPLINMAVGIPDGETPEGIIEHFSEAIRIPENQKYGAFHGKESFKEAIVNFYQRQYNVTLDKEDEVCILYGTKNG
;
A
#
# COMPACT_ATOMS: atom_id res chain seq x y z
N MET A 1 -13.12 9.41 28.68
CA MET A 1 -12.04 9.85 27.77
C MET A 1 -12.52 11.09 27.05
N VAL A 2 -11.81 12.23 27.14
CA VAL A 2 -12.21 13.48 26.48
C VAL A 2 -11.59 13.48 25.07
N ILE A 3 -12.45 13.47 24.06
CA ILE A 3 -12.02 13.51 22.64
C ILE A 3 -11.95 14.99 22.23
N SER A 4 -10.91 15.37 21.49
CA SER A 4 -10.79 16.75 20.98
C SER A 4 -11.95 17.09 20.02
N LYS A 5 -12.34 18.36 19.98
CA LYS A 5 -13.41 18.85 19.06
C LYS A 5 -13.08 18.55 17.60
N ARG A 6 -11.79 18.59 17.21
CA ARG A 6 -11.35 18.25 15.84
C ARG A 6 -11.58 16.77 15.54
N LEU A 7 -11.26 15.88 16.47
CA LEU A 7 -11.48 14.44 16.27
C LEU A 7 -12.96 14.10 16.24
N ALA A 8 -13.77 14.74 17.08
CA ALA A 8 -15.22 14.57 17.07
C ALA A 8 -15.91 15.04 15.78
N ALA A 9 -15.29 15.96 15.05
CA ALA A 9 -15.78 16.47 13.77
C ALA A 9 -15.44 15.59 12.57
N ILE A 10 -14.53 14.61 12.73
CA ILE A 10 -14.17 13.68 11.64
C ILE A 10 -15.33 12.68 11.49
N PRO A 11 -15.96 12.59 10.31
CA PRO A 11 -17.01 11.61 10.08
C PRO A 11 -16.45 10.18 10.15
N ASP A 12 -17.23 9.27 10.69
CA ASP A 12 -16.87 7.85 10.67
C ASP A 12 -16.66 7.36 9.24
N SER A 13 -15.66 6.52 9.05
CA SER A 13 -15.39 5.92 7.76
C SER A 13 -16.62 5.16 7.25
N TYR A 14 -17.03 5.43 6.03
CA TYR A 14 -18.10 4.71 5.34
C TYR A 14 -17.82 3.19 5.34
N PHE A 15 -16.60 2.79 5.04
CA PHE A 15 -16.20 1.39 5.07
C PHE A 15 -16.29 0.77 6.46
N GLY A 16 -15.90 1.49 7.51
CA GLY A 16 -16.06 1.01 8.89
C GLY A 16 -17.51 0.73 9.26
N LYS A 17 -18.45 1.52 8.73
CA LYS A 17 -19.90 1.35 8.96
C LYS A 17 -20.50 0.21 8.14
N THR A 18 -19.98 -0.05 6.96
CA THR A 18 -20.56 -1.04 6.02
C THR A 18 -19.97 -2.43 6.18
N MET A 19 -18.68 -2.55 6.52
CA MET A 19 -18.00 -3.85 6.65
C MET A 19 -18.56 -4.76 7.77
N GLY A 20 -19.19 -4.18 8.79
CA GLY A 20 -19.84 -4.91 9.87
C GLY A 20 -21.33 -5.24 9.65
N ARG A 21 -21.92 -4.82 8.54
CA ARG A 21 -23.33 -5.08 8.26
C ARG A 21 -23.55 -6.55 7.93
N LYS A 22 -24.42 -7.19 8.71
CA LYS A 22 -24.98 -8.49 8.31
C LYS A 22 -25.95 -8.24 7.15
N VAL A 23 -25.65 -8.84 6.00
CA VAL A 23 -26.54 -8.84 4.84
C VAL A 23 -27.39 -10.09 4.93
N GLU A 24 -28.71 -9.91 5.01
CA GLU A 24 -29.63 -11.03 4.87
C GLU A 24 -29.63 -11.48 3.41
N HIS A 25 -29.33 -12.75 3.20
CA HIS A 25 -29.34 -13.37 1.89
C HIS A 25 -30.16 -14.67 1.96
N GLY A 26 -30.76 -15.05 0.85
CA GLY A 26 -31.49 -16.29 0.72
C GLY A 26 -30.60 -17.53 0.83
N PRO A 27 -31.05 -18.71 0.41
CA PRO A 27 -30.35 -19.97 0.59
C PRO A 27 -29.05 -20.10 -0.23
N LEU A 28 -28.79 -19.19 -1.15
CA LEU A 28 -27.57 -19.19 -1.96
C LEU A 28 -26.41 -18.55 -1.20
N PRO A 29 -25.16 -19.01 -1.39
CA PRO A 29 -24.00 -18.41 -0.77
C PRO A 29 -23.82 -16.95 -1.21
N LEU A 30 -23.50 -16.07 -0.26
CA LEU A 30 -23.21 -14.66 -0.53
C LEU A 30 -21.84 -14.52 -1.23
N ILE A 31 -21.84 -13.94 -2.42
CA ILE A 31 -20.62 -13.53 -3.12
C ILE A 31 -20.39 -12.05 -2.84
N ASN A 32 -19.43 -11.75 -1.97
CA ASN A 32 -19.11 -10.37 -1.61
C ASN A 32 -18.12 -9.76 -2.61
N MET A 33 -18.59 -8.81 -3.40
CA MET A 33 -17.77 -8.06 -4.37
C MET A 33 -17.50 -6.62 -3.93
N ALA A 34 -17.77 -6.28 -2.66
CA ALA A 34 -17.63 -4.91 -2.17
C ALA A 34 -16.17 -4.46 -1.94
N VAL A 35 -15.27 -5.42 -1.76
CA VAL A 35 -13.84 -5.13 -1.51
C VAL A 35 -12.99 -6.03 -2.41
N GLY A 36 -12.11 -5.40 -3.19
CA GLY A 36 -11.09 -6.13 -3.94
C GLY A 36 -9.90 -6.43 -3.04
N ILE A 37 -9.69 -7.69 -2.72
CA ILE A 37 -8.53 -8.17 -1.96
C ILE A 37 -7.81 -9.20 -2.83
N PRO A 38 -6.47 -9.11 -3.02
CA PRO A 38 -5.72 -10.17 -3.68
C PRO A 38 -5.94 -11.49 -2.95
N ASP A 39 -6.27 -12.54 -3.67
CA ASP A 39 -6.53 -13.89 -3.14
C ASP A 39 -5.35 -14.86 -3.36
N GLY A 40 -4.36 -14.42 -4.14
CA GLY A 40 -3.15 -15.18 -4.39
C GLY A 40 -2.11 -14.99 -3.28
N GLU A 41 -1.29 -16.00 -3.07
CA GLU A 41 -0.14 -15.94 -2.17
C GLU A 41 0.93 -15.02 -2.75
N THR A 42 1.70 -14.37 -1.87
CA THR A 42 2.89 -13.60 -2.29
C THR A 42 3.91 -14.54 -2.92
N PRO A 43 4.44 -14.23 -4.11
CA PRO A 43 5.46 -15.06 -4.74
C PRO A 43 6.67 -15.28 -3.82
N GLU A 44 7.15 -16.53 -3.74
CA GLU A 44 8.23 -16.92 -2.81
C GLU A 44 9.48 -16.05 -2.98
N GLY A 45 9.89 -15.73 -4.20
CA GLY A 45 11.05 -14.86 -4.44
C GLY A 45 10.92 -13.46 -3.83
N ILE A 46 9.70 -12.93 -3.67
CA ILE A 46 9.47 -11.66 -2.97
C ILE A 46 9.66 -11.85 -1.46
N ILE A 47 9.15 -12.96 -0.91
CA ILE A 47 9.29 -13.29 0.52
C ILE A 47 10.76 -13.46 0.89
N GLU A 48 11.52 -14.21 0.08
CA GLU A 48 12.95 -14.43 0.27
C GLU A 48 13.73 -13.11 0.27
N HIS A 49 13.59 -12.29 -0.79
CA HIS A 49 14.28 -11.00 -0.90
C HIS A 49 13.91 -10.04 0.23
N PHE A 50 12.65 -10.01 0.63
CA PHE A 50 12.21 -9.20 1.76
C PHE A 50 12.83 -9.67 3.07
N SER A 51 12.89 -10.99 3.29
CA SER A 51 13.50 -11.60 4.48
C SER A 51 15.01 -11.35 4.56
N GLU A 52 15.70 -11.31 3.43
CA GLU A 52 17.11 -10.93 3.35
C GLU A 52 17.29 -9.43 3.61
N ALA A 53 16.50 -8.60 2.96
CA ALA A 53 16.61 -7.15 3.06
C ALA A 53 16.39 -6.64 4.50
N ILE A 54 15.49 -7.25 5.27
CA ILE A 54 15.22 -6.83 6.66
C ILE A 54 16.40 -7.12 7.60
N ARG A 55 17.28 -8.04 7.23
CA ARG A 55 18.49 -8.37 8.03
C ARG A 55 19.64 -7.40 7.80
N ILE A 56 19.56 -6.55 6.79
CA ILE A 56 20.59 -5.56 6.47
C ILE A 56 20.44 -4.39 7.45
N PRO A 57 21.46 -4.05 8.28
CA PRO A 57 21.36 -3.00 9.30
C PRO A 57 20.99 -1.62 8.73
N GLU A 58 21.43 -1.31 7.51
CA GLU A 58 21.13 -0.06 6.82
C GLU A 58 19.64 0.13 6.54
N ASN A 59 18.92 -0.96 6.33
CA ASN A 59 17.48 -0.94 6.10
C ASN A 59 16.65 -0.76 7.40
N GLN A 60 17.29 -0.84 8.57
CA GLN A 60 16.67 -0.66 9.89
C GLN A 60 16.79 0.77 10.41
N LYS A 61 17.41 1.67 9.62
CA LYS A 61 17.61 3.08 9.96
C LYS A 61 16.42 3.94 9.47
N TYR A 62 16.45 5.21 9.84
CA TYR A 62 15.51 6.19 9.28
C TYR A 62 15.63 6.22 7.76
N GLY A 63 14.49 6.20 7.08
CA GLY A 63 14.43 6.39 5.63
C GLY A 63 14.76 7.83 5.22
N ALA A 64 15.18 8.01 3.97
CA ALA A 64 15.30 9.34 3.39
C ALA A 64 13.93 9.98 3.21
N PHE A 65 13.83 11.32 3.37
CA PHE A 65 12.57 12.07 3.28
C PHE A 65 11.83 11.88 1.93
N HIS A 66 12.59 11.75 0.85
CA HIS A 66 12.06 11.56 -0.51
C HIS A 66 12.12 10.11 -1.00
N GLY A 67 12.33 9.16 -0.07
CA GLY A 67 12.49 7.75 -0.40
C GLY A 67 13.93 7.32 -0.67
N LYS A 68 14.17 6.02 -0.68
CA LYS A 68 15.50 5.44 -0.90
C LYS A 68 15.88 5.55 -2.39
N GLU A 69 17.07 6.08 -2.67
CA GLU A 69 17.57 6.28 -4.04
C GLU A 69 17.51 5.01 -4.89
N SER A 70 17.98 3.89 -4.33
CA SER A 70 17.93 2.59 -5.02
C SER A 70 16.52 2.14 -5.38
N PHE A 71 15.51 2.58 -4.62
CA PHE A 71 14.11 2.26 -4.92
C PHE A 71 13.58 3.14 -6.07
N LYS A 72 13.90 4.44 -6.07
CA LYS A 72 13.57 5.34 -7.19
C LYS A 72 14.22 4.85 -8.50
N GLU A 73 15.50 4.47 -8.44
CA GLU A 73 16.20 3.88 -9.59
C GLU A 73 15.55 2.60 -10.10
N ALA A 74 15.13 1.73 -9.20
CA ALA A 74 14.41 0.52 -9.57
C ALA A 74 13.08 0.82 -10.28
N ILE A 75 12.36 1.86 -9.84
CA ILE A 75 11.12 2.32 -10.49
C ILE A 75 11.41 2.85 -11.90
N VAL A 76 12.38 3.75 -12.05
CA VAL A 76 12.78 4.30 -13.36
C VAL A 76 13.17 3.17 -14.32
N ASN A 77 13.99 2.24 -13.86
CA ASN A 77 14.42 1.09 -14.65
C ASN A 77 13.24 0.16 -15.01
N PHE A 78 12.26 0.01 -14.11
CA PHE A 78 11.05 -0.75 -14.39
C PHE A 78 10.23 -0.10 -15.50
N TYR A 79 9.97 1.21 -15.42
CA TYR A 79 9.22 1.94 -16.44
C TYR A 79 9.93 1.95 -17.79
N GLN A 80 11.25 2.13 -17.79
CA GLN A 80 12.04 2.06 -19.02
C GLN A 80 11.92 0.67 -19.67
N ARG A 81 12.04 -0.38 -18.88
CA ARG A 81 12.05 -1.77 -19.39
C ARG A 81 10.67 -2.26 -19.84
N GLN A 82 9.61 -1.90 -19.10
CA GLN A 82 8.26 -2.41 -19.38
C GLN A 82 7.48 -1.55 -20.36
N TYR A 83 7.69 -0.26 -20.34
CA TYR A 83 6.87 0.70 -21.10
C TYR A 83 7.67 1.57 -22.06
N ASN A 84 9.01 1.44 -22.09
CA ASN A 84 9.91 2.32 -22.85
C ASN A 84 9.72 3.80 -22.49
N VAL A 85 9.44 4.09 -21.20
CA VAL A 85 9.27 5.43 -20.67
C VAL A 85 10.51 5.77 -19.84
N THR A 86 11.13 6.90 -20.13
CA THR A 86 12.22 7.47 -19.34
C THR A 86 11.62 8.44 -18.34
N LEU A 87 11.90 8.23 -17.04
CA LEU A 87 11.49 9.11 -15.96
C LEU A 87 12.70 9.79 -15.32
N ASP A 88 12.52 11.04 -14.90
CA ASP A 88 13.43 11.68 -13.95
C ASP A 88 13.12 11.20 -12.53
N LYS A 89 14.13 10.58 -11.88
CA LYS A 89 13.95 10.01 -10.54
C LYS A 89 13.72 11.05 -9.46
N GLU A 90 14.14 12.31 -9.66
CA GLU A 90 14.03 13.38 -8.68
C GLU A 90 12.68 14.11 -8.79
N ASP A 91 12.26 14.38 -10.00
CA ASP A 91 11.10 15.23 -10.26
C ASP A 91 9.82 14.43 -10.59
N GLU A 92 9.96 13.17 -11.07
CA GLU A 92 8.82 12.37 -11.55
C GLU A 92 8.54 11.11 -10.73
N VAL A 93 9.33 10.84 -9.68
CA VAL A 93 9.14 9.66 -8.80
C VAL A 93 8.95 10.10 -7.35
N CYS A 94 7.76 9.83 -6.80
CA CYS A 94 7.44 10.07 -5.40
C CYS A 94 7.17 8.74 -4.68
N ILE A 95 7.90 8.50 -3.58
CA ILE A 95 7.72 7.30 -2.74
C ILE A 95 6.69 7.57 -1.65
N LEU A 96 5.66 6.74 -1.57
CA LEU A 96 4.57 6.84 -0.62
C LEU A 96 4.45 5.57 0.23
N TYR A 97 3.96 5.73 1.46
CA TYR A 97 3.56 4.61 2.31
C TYR A 97 2.15 4.15 1.94
N GLY A 98 2.05 3.41 0.83
CA GLY A 98 0.78 3.01 0.25
C GLY A 98 0.18 4.09 -0.67
N THR A 99 -0.54 3.66 -1.69
CA THR A 99 -1.09 4.53 -2.75
C THR A 99 -2.23 5.44 -2.29
N LYS A 100 -2.81 5.18 -1.12
CA LYS A 100 -3.90 5.99 -0.56
C LYS A 100 -3.44 7.40 -0.13
N ASN A 101 -2.14 7.59 0.09
CA ASN A 101 -1.57 8.87 0.52
C ASN A 101 -1.16 9.78 -0.66
N GLY A 102 -1.25 9.28 -1.89
CA GLY A 102 -0.93 10.00 -3.12
C GLY A 102 -2.06 10.85 -3.68
#